data_893b6ef8c57153e0471193e98e9b779c
#
_entry.id   893b6ef8c57153e0471193e98e9b779c
#
_cell.length_a   1.000
_cell.length_b   1.000
_cell.length_c   1.000
_cell.angle_alpha   90.00
_cell.angle_beta   90.00
_cell.angle_gamma   90.00
#
_symmetry.space_group_name_H-M   'P 1'
#
loop_
_entity.id
_entity.type
_entity.pdbx_description
1 polymer ?
#
loop_
_entity_poly.entity_id
_entity_poly.type
_entity_poly.pdbx_seq_one_letter_code
_entity_poly.pdbx_strand_id
1 'polypeptide(L)'
;MLLLLLAGAMLPTMWGCKTSEANYRAAYELARQKDTAGVDSTVYSRIMSEERPQTVVAGGDTLAMKTEYVRLTDGCGGTAEGFRPYNVVIARFKQLFNAKSVRSRAIEAGYKDAFIVQTREPMYYVVAVSCATTAEAREALADVTKRQPVVMRDPCPFILRKR
;
A
#
# COMPACT_ATOMS: atom_id res chain seq x y z
N MET A 1 22.61 -70.79 -0.40
CA MET A 1 21.16 -70.63 -0.16
C MET A 1 20.81 -69.55 0.88
N LEU A 2 21.83 -68.87 1.41
CA LEU A 2 21.64 -67.81 2.42
C LEU A 2 21.61 -66.38 1.81
N LEU A 3 22.06 -66.20 0.58
CA LEU A 3 22.16 -64.89 -0.14
C LEU A 3 20.89 -64.47 -0.86
N LEU A 4 19.93 -65.39 -1.02
CA LEU A 4 18.64 -65.12 -1.68
C LEU A 4 17.54 -64.64 -0.74
N LEU A 5 17.71 -64.67 0.56
CA LEU A 5 16.75 -64.26 1.59
C LEU A 5 16.92 -62.78 2.02
N LEU A 6 18.02 -62.11 1.62
CA LEU A 6 18.29 -60.70 1.96
C LEU A 6 17.82 -59.70 0.92
N ALA A 7 17.38 -60.16 -0.27
CA ALA A 7 16.92 -59.29 -1.34
C ALA A 7 15.42 -58.90 -1.27
N GLY A 8 14.68 -59.48 -0.31
CA GLY A 8 13.23 -59.29 -0.19
C GLY A 8 12.77 -58.20 0.77
N ALA A 9 13.67 -57.55 1.52
CA ALA A 9 13.29 -56.67 2.65
C ALA A 9 13.41 -55.16 2.38
N MET A 10 13.70 -54.75 1.15
CA MET A 10 13.81 -53.31 0.77
C MET A 10 12.71 -52.90 -0.23
N LEU A 11 11.46 -53.12 0.10
CA LEU A 11 10.37 -52.36 -0.51
C LEU A 11 10.12 -51.15 0.38
N PRO A 12 10.58 -49.94 -0.01
CA PRO A 12 10.18 -48.73 0.69
C PRO A 12 8.70 -48.59 0.49
N THR A 13 7.96 -48.59 1.59
CA THR A 13 6.56 -48.17 1.67
C THR A 13 6.46 -46.72 1.28
N MET A 14 6.38 -46.44 0.00
CA MET A 14 5.96 -45.16 -0.56
C MET A 14 4.43 -44.99 -0.32
N TRP A 15 4.02 -45.00 0.93
CA TRP A 15 2.72 -44.44 1.30
C TRP A 15 2.89 -42.93 1.39
N GLY A 16 3.03 -42.29 0.22
CA GLY A 16 2.78 -40.86 0.11
C GLY A 16 1.39 -40.62 0.63
N CYS A 17 1.25 -39.71 1.60
CA CYS A 17 -0.04 -39.16 2.02
C CYS A 17 -0.68 -38.55 0.80
N LYS A 18 -1.48 -39.30 0.05
CA LYS A 18 -2.40 -38.81 -0.94
C LYS A 18 -3.48 -38.05 -0.15
N THR A 19 -3.30 -36.78 0.03
CA THR A 19 -4.39 -35.91 0.51
C THR A 19 -5.53 -36.12 -0.48
N SER A 20 -6.59 -36.78 -0.06
CA SER A 20 -7.68 -37.07 -0.96
C SER A 20 -8.31 -35.75 -1.41
N GLU A 21 -8.73 -35.66 -2.67
CA GLU A 21 -9.41 -34.46 -3.23
C GLU A 21 -10.59 -34.04 -2.35
N ALA A 22 -11.25 -35.00 -1.70
CA ALA A 22 -12.32 -34.76 -0.74
C ALA A 22 -11.87 -33.95 0.48
N ASN A 23 -10.67 -34.26 1.04
CA ASN A 23 -10.12 -33.52 2.18
C ASN A 23 -9.69 -32.09 1.76
N TYR A 24 -9.16 -31.94 0.55
CA TYR A 24 -8.84 -30.63 0.01
C TYR A 24 -10.09 -29.79 -0.22
N ARG A 25 -11.14 -30.36 -0.79
CA ARG A 25 -12.43 -29.70 -0.97
C ARG A 25 -13.06 -29.31 0.36
N ALA A 26 -13.09 -30.21 1.33
CA ALA A 26 -13.63 -29.92 2.67
C ALA A 26 -12.85 -28.78 3.36
N ALA A 27 -11.52 -28.79 3.29
CA ALA A 27 -10.69 -27.72 3.84
C ALA A 27 -10.91 -26.39 3.11
N TYR A 28 -11.07 -26.40 1.79
CA TYR A 28 -11.35 -25.22 0.98
C TYR A 28 -12.73 -24.63 1.30
N GLU A 29 -13.76 -25.45 1.40
CA GLU A 29 -15.10 -25.00 1.76
C GLU A 29 -15.17 -24.46 3.19
N LEU A 30 -14.45 -25.08 4.13
CA LEU A 30 -14.34 -24.58 5.51
C LEU A 30 -13.61 -23.22 5.57
N ALA A 31 -12.54 -23.06 4.80
CA ALA A 31 -11.84 -21.78 4.67
C ALA A 31 -12.76 -20.70 4.06
N ARG A 32 -13.46 -21.04 2.99
CA ARG A 32 -14.41 -20.14 2.32
C ARG A 32 -15.59 -19.73 3.20
N GLN A 33 -16.11 -20.65 4.03
CA GLN A 33 -17.14 -20.34 5.02
C GLN A 33 -16.62 -19.43 6.13
N LYS A 34 -15.36 -19.59 6.58
CA LYS A 34 -14.73 -18.68 7.53
C LYS A 34 -14.52 -17.28 6.96
N ASP A 35 -14.12 -17.17 5.71
CA ASP A 35 -13.93 -15.88 5.03
C ASP A 35 -15.27 -15.13 4.86
N THR A 36 -16.38 -15.86 4.69
CA THR A 36 -17.72 -15.25 4.56
C THR A 36 -18.40 -14.97 5.90
N ALA A 37 -18.05 -15.70 6.97
CA ALA A 37 -18.71 -15.59 8.28
C ALA A 37 -17.95 -14.72 9.29
N GLY A 38 -16.72 -14.27 8.99
CA GLY A 38 -15.80 -13.73 9.99
C GLY A 38 -15.55 -12.23 9.97
N VAL A 39 -15.93 -11.51 8.94
CA VAL A 39 -15.81 -10.04 8.90
C VAL A 39 -17.16 -9.46 8.55
N ASP A 40 -17.80 -8.88 9.54
CA ASP A 40 -18.99 -8.06 9.31
C ASP A 40 -18.67 -7.03 8.22
N SER A 41 -19.44 -7.04 7.13
CA SER A 41 -19.24 -6.15 5.97
C SER A 41 -19.21 -4.68 6.39
N THR A 42 -19.82 -4.34 7.51
CA THR A 42 -19.80 -2.99 8.11
C THR A 42 -18.45 -2.64 8.71
N VAL A 43 -17.77 -3.61 9.36
CA VAL A 43 -16.40 -3.41 9.90
C VAL A 43 -15.40 -3.29 8.76
N TYR A 44 -15.51 -4.14 7.74
CA TYR A 44 -14.63 -4.08 6.57
C TYR A 44 -14.81 -2.77 5.78
N SER A 45 -16.05 -2.33 5.57
CA SER A 45 -16.34 -1.06 4.91
C SER A 45 -15.85 0.15 5.73
N ARG A 46 -15.92 0.09 7.06
CA ARG A 46 -15.39 1.13 7.96
C ARG A 46 -13.87 1.20 7.87
N ILE A 47 -13.15 0.06 7.96
CA ILE A 47 -11.69 0.01 7.82
C ILE A 47 -11.27 0.57 6.46
N MET A 48 -11.94 0.16 5.38
CA MET A 48 -11.65 0.65 4.04
C MET A 48 -11.96 2.14 3.85
N SER A 49 -12.98 2.68 4.55
CA SER A 49 -13.29 4.10 4.51
C SER A 49 -12.28 4.95 5.29
N GLU A 50 -11.73 4.42 6.39
CA GLU A 50 -10.68 5.08 7.17
C GLU A 50 -9.34 5.12 6.43
N GLU A 51 -9.07 4.15 5.57
CA GLU A 51 -7.89 4.14 4.71
C GLU A 51 -7.94 5.13 3.54
N ARG A 52 -9.14 5.54 3.13
CA ARG A 52 -9.31 6.47 2.00
C ARG A 52 -9.24 7.92 2.46
N PRO A 53 -8.73 8.82 1.60
CA PRO A 53 -8.85 10.26 1.83
C PRO A 53 -10.32 10.65 1.94
N GLN A 54 -10.63 11.46 2.93
CA GLN A 54 -11.97 12.02 3.10
C GLN A 54 -12.14 13.26 2.20
N THR A 55 -13.34 13.47 1.75
CA THR A 55 -13.70 14.68 1.03
C THR A 55 -13.89 15.83 2.01
N VAL A 56 -13.03 16.84 1.93
CA VAL A 56 -13.09 18.03 2.79
C VAL A 56 -13.39 19.26 1.92
N VAL A 57 -14.34 20.08 2.34
CA VAL A 57 -14.62 21.36 1.69
C VAL A 57 -13.67 22.41 2.28
N ALA A 58 -12.79 22.94 1.46
CA ALA A 58 -11.87 24.00 1.85
C ALA A 58 -11.84 25.11 0.78
N GLY A 59 -12.19 26.33 1.19
CA GLY A 59 -12.21 27.48 0.29
C GLY A 59 -13.24 27.40 -0.86
N GLY A 60 -14.35 26.68 -0.65
CA GLY A 60 -15.41 26.50 -1.66
C GLY A 60 -15.23 25.32 -2.60
N ASP A 61 -14.07 24.64 -2.55
CA ASP A 61 -13.77 23.47 -3.37
C ASP A 61 -13.73 22.19 -2.52
N THR A 62 -14.03 21.10 -3.18
CA THR A 62 -14.02 19.76 -2.59
C THR A 62 -12.64 19.11 -2.81
N LEU A 63 -11.91 18.84 -1.72
CA LEU A 63 -10.57 18.27 -1.75
C LEU A 63 -10.53 16.88 -1.12
N ALA A 64 -9.83 15.96 -1.77
CA ALA A 64 -9.50 14.68 -1.16
C ALA A 64 -8.34 14.89 -0.17
N MET A 65 -8.62 14.77 1.15
CA MET A 65 -7.65 14.99 2.22
C MET A 65 -7.63 13.84 3.21
N LYS A 66 -6.44 13.42 3.63
CA LYS A 66 -6.24 12.45 4.71
C LYS A 66 -5.34 13.05 5.79
N THR A 67 -5.72 12.91 7.06
CA THR A 67 -4.87 13.31 8.19
C THR A 67 -4.26 12.07 8.81
N GLU A 68 -2.92 11.99 8.85
CA GLU A 68 -2.22 10.79 9.32
C GLU A 68 -0.88 11.13 9.97
N TYR A 69 -0.43 10.28 10.90
CA TYR A 69 0.93 10.35 11.44
C TYR A 69 1.91 9.75 10.44
N VAL A 70 2.80 10.60 9.96
CA VAL A 70 3.83 10.22 9.00
C VAL A 70 5.18 10.81 9.39
N ARG A 71 6.23 10.11 9.01
CA ARG A 71 7.63 10.55 9.19
C ARG A 71 8.36 10.52 7.86
N LEU A 72 9.38 11.34 7.72
CA LEU A 72 10.30 11.26 6.59
C LEU A 72 10.97 9.88 6.56
N THR A 73 11.17 9.36 5.37
CA THR A 73 11.91 8.11 5.15
C THR A 73 13.37 8.45 4.87
N ASP A 74 14.28 7.88 5.67
CA ASP A 74 15.70 8.14 5.57
C ASP A 74 16.26 7.87 4.16
N GLY A 75 17.10 8.77 3.66
CA GLY A 75 17.71 8.67 2.33
C GLY A 75 16.73 8.79 1.15
N CYS A 76 15.50 9.25 1.40
CA CYS A 76 14.46 9.34 0.38
C CYS A 76 14.01 10.77 0.07
N GLY A 77 14.90 11.75 0.27
CA GLY A 77 14.62 13.18 0.07
C GLY A 77 13.79 13.78 1.20
N GLY A 78 13.55 15.09 1.06
CA GLY A 78 12.87 15.87 2.09
C GLY A 78 13.79 16.23 3.26
N THR A 79 13.52 17.38 3.84
CA THR A 79 14.16 17.86 5.08
C THR A 79 13.07 18.17 6.11
N ALA A 80 13.44 18.24 7.39
CA ALA A 80 12.49 18.56 8.45
C ALA A 80 11.81 19.92 8.21
N GLU A 81 12.56 20.89 7.71
CA GLU A 81 12.08 22.23 7.37
C GLU A 81 11.20 22.24 6.12
N GLY A 82 11.51 21.38 5.13
CA GLY A 82 10.75 21.22 3.88
C GLY A 82 9.49 20.39 4.04
N PHE A 83 9.38 19.61 5.11
CA PHE A 83 8.21 18.78 5.39
C PHE A 83 7.12 19.56 6.10
N ARG A 84 6.32 20.28 5.34
CA ARG A 84 5.25 21.18 5.77
C ARG A 84 3.96 20.43 6.12
N PRO A 85 2.93 21.11 6.68
CA PRO A 85 1.68 20.47 7.11
C PRO A 85 0.89 19.77 6.02
N TYR A 86 0.88 20.29 4.79
CA TYR A 86 0.07 19.77 3.69
C TYR A 86 0.95 19.23 2.58
N ASN A 87 0.71 17.99 2.17
CA ASN A 87 1.59 17.27 1.26
C ASN A 87 0.75 16.62 0.14
N VAL A 88 1.08 16.91 -1.11
CA VAL A 88 0.40 16.30 -2.26
C VAL A 88 1.02 14.93 -2.53
N VAL A 89 0.26 13.88 -2.27
CA VAL A 89 0.65 12.48 -2.46
C VAL A 89 0.24 12.03 -3.85
N ILE A 90 1.19 11.47 -4.61
CA ILE A 90 0.99 11.00 -5.98
C ILE A 90 0.98 9.47 -6.11
N ALA A 91 1.49 8.76 -5.11
CA ALA A 91 1.48 7.31 -5.10
C ALA A 91 1.65 6.75 -3.69
N ARG A 92 1.16 5.51 -3.46
CA ARG A 92 1.34 4.77 -2.22
C ARG A 92 1.80 3.34 -2.50
N PHE A 93 2.68 2.82 -1.63
CA PHE A 93 3.26 1.48 -1.76
C PHE A 93 3.49 0.83 -0.40
N LYS A 94 3.37 -0.49 -0.35
CA LYS A 94 3.83 -1.29 0.81
C LYS A 94 5.35 -1.51 0.81
N GLN A 95 6.00 -1.36 -0.34
CA GLN A 95 7.43 -1.59 -0.51
C GLN A 95 8.15 -0.29 -0.85
N LEU A 96 9.21 0.02 -0.08
CA LEU A 96 10.01 1.23 -0.27
C LEU A 96 10.67 1.28 -1.66
N PHE A 97 11.08 0.14 -2.21
CA PHE A 97 11.71 0.08 -3.55
C PHE A 97 10.80 0.66 -4.63
N ASN A 98 9.52 0.31 -4.62
CA ASN A 98 8.54 0.82 -5.58
C ASN A 98 8.30 2.33 -5.38
N ALA A 99 8.26 2.80 -4.14
CA ALA A 99 8.15 4.22 -3.83
C ALA A 99 9.37 5.01 -4.35
N LYS A 100 10.59 4.49 -4.17
CA LYS A 100 11.82 5.10 -4.69
C LYS A 100 11.79 5.23 -6.22
N SER A 101 11.37 4.19 -6.93
CA SER A 101 11.25 4.21 -8.38
C SER A 101 10.26 5.28 -8.88
N VAL A 102 9.11 5.44 -8.21
CA VAL A 102 8.13 6.47 -8.57
C VAL A 102 8.63 7.87 -8.21
N ARG A 103 9.31 8.02 -7.06
CA ARG A 103 9.95 9.29 -6.70
C ARG A 103 10.95 9.75 -7.77
N SER A 104 11.83 8.86 -8.26
CA SER A 104 12.79 9.21 -9.32
C SER A 104 12.08 9.74 -10.57
N ARG A 105 11.02 9.08 -11.01
CA ARG A 105 10.21 9.53 -12.15
C ARG A 105 9.52 10.88 -11.88
N ALA A 106 9.06 11.12 -10.68
CA ALA A 106 8.48 12.41 -10.31
C ALA A 106 9.54 13.55 -10.40
N ILE A 107 10.78 13.28 -9.96
CA ILE A 107 11.90 14.23 -10.06
C ILE A 107 12.23 14.52 -11.54
N GLU A 108 12.27 13.50 -12.39
CA GLU A 108 12.49 13.62 -13.84
C GLU A 108 11.37 14.43 -14.51
N ALA A 109 10.13 14.29 -14.02
CA ALA A 109 8.97 15.07 -14.48
C ALA A 109 8.92 16.52 -13.93
N GLY A 110 9.96 16.95 -13.19
CA GLY A 110 10.11 18.34 -12.71
C GLY A 110 9.79 18.59 -11.24
N TYR A 111 9.35 17.59 -10.48
CA TYR A 111 9.11 17.68 -9.03
C TYR A 111 10.39 17.38 -8.26
N LYS A 112 11.38 18.29 -8.36
CA LYS A 112 12.75 18.12 -7.86
C LYS A 112 12.82 17.82 -6.36
N ASP A 113 11.90 18.37 -5.59
CA ASP A 113 11.83 18.23 -4.14
C ASP A 113 10.94 17.06 -3.69
N ALA A 114 10.58 16.14 -4.61
CA ALA A 114 9.77 14.98 -4.26
C ALA A 114 10.50 14.09 -3.24
N PHE A 115 9.76 13.63 -2.23
CA PHE A 115 10.28 12.82 -1.15
C PHE A 115 9.31 11.71 -0.75
N ILE A 116 9.77 10.82 0.15
CA ILE A 116 8.96 9.70 0.63
C ILE A 116 8.73 9.85 2.12
N VAL A 117 7.48 9.66 2.54
CA VAL A 117 7.11 9.54 3.95
C VAL A 117 6.57 8.15 4.24
N GLN A 118 6.74 7.71 5.50
CA GLN A 118 6.28 6.43 5.99
C GLN A 118 5.24 6.63 7.08
N THR A 119 4.16 5.83 7.02
CA THR A 119 3.14 5.74 8.07
C THR A 119 3.58 4.84 9.23
N ARG A 120 2.79 4.78 10.31
CA ARG A 120 3.03 3.83 11.42
C ARG A 120 2.93 2.36 10.98
N GLU A 121 1.93 2.04 10.17
CA GLU A 121 1.87 0.77 9.44
C GLU A 121 2.70 0.95 8.17
N PRO A 122 3.59 0.01 7.79
CA PRO A 122 4.59 0.25 6.76
C PRO A 122 3.95 0.49 5.39
N MET A 123 3.46 1.70 5.20
CA MET A 123 2.99 2.25 3.94
C MET A 123 3.85 3.46 3.59
N TYR A 124 4.33 3.50 2.37
CA TYR A 124 5.18 4.57 1.84
C TYR A 124 4.37 5.44 0.90
N TYR A 125 4.32 6.74 1.17
CA TYR A 125 3.71 7.73 0.30
C TYR A 125 4.78 8.52 -0.43
N VAL A 126 4.63 8.67 -1.74
CA VAL A 126 5.46 9.54 -2.55
C VAL A 126 4.80 10.91 -2.59
N VAL A 127 5.46 11.89 -2.03
CA VAL A 127 5.03 13.30 -1.99
C VAL A 127 5.69 14.05 -3.14
N ALA A 128 4.90 14.72 -3.97
CA ALA A 128 5.41 15.55 -5.05
C ALA A 128 5.72 16.98 -4.57
N VAL A 129 4.82 17.55 -3.76
CA VAL A 129 4.90 18.94 -3.28
C VAL A 129 4.48 19.01 -1.82
N SER A 130 5.22 19.79 -1.02
CA SER A 130 4.90 20.07 0.38
C SER A 130 4.56 21.56 0.55
N CYS A 131 3.40 21.86 1.15
CA CYS A 131 2.80 23.18 1.21
C CYS A 131 2.54 23.63 2.64
N ALA A 132 2.66 24.91 2.90
CA ALA A 132 2.38 25.48 4.22
C ALA A 132 0.88 25.67 4.46
N THR A 133 0.12 25.97 3.42
CA THR A 133 -1.31 26.29 3.48
C THR A 133 -2.15 25.33 2.65
N THR A 134 -3.44 25.26 2.97
CA THR A 134 -4.41 24.46 2.20
C THR A 134 -4.62 25.04 0.79
N ALA A 135 -4.52 26.37 0.62
CA ALA A 135 -4.64 27.03 -0.66
C ALA A 135 -3.51 26.63 -1.62
N GLU A 136 -2.26 26.68 -1.15
CA GLU A 136 -1.10 26.20 -1.92
C GLU A 136 -1.23 24.71 -2.27
N ALA A 137 -1.69 23.88 -1.32
CA ALA A 137 -1.87 22.46 -1.55
C ALA A 137 -2.95 22.15 -2.59
N ARG A 138 -4.00 22.96 -2.66
CA ARG A 138 -5.04 22.87 -3.68
C ARG A 138 -4.48 23.16 -5.08
N GLU A 139 -3.74 24.25 -5.22
CA GLU A 139 -3.10 24.62 -6.49
C GLU A 139 -2.10 23.56 -6.94
N ALA A 140 -1.28 23.05 -6.01
CA ALA A 140 -0.34 21.98 -6.26
C ALA A 140 -1.04 20.66 -6.66
N LEU A 141 -2.18 20.34 -6.01
CA LEU A 141 -2.99 19.17 -6.38
C LEU A 141 -3.55 19.29 -7.80
N ALA A 142 -4.05 20.47 -8.17
CA ALA A 142 -4.56 20.74 -9.51
C ALA A 142 -3.45 20.63 -10.57
N ASP A 143 -2.25 21.18 -10.29
CA ASP A 143 -1.08 21.06 -11.16
C ASP A 143 -0.66 19.60 -11.36
N VAL A 144 -0.53 18.84 -10.28
CA VAL A 144 -0.20 17.41 -10.31
C VAL A 144 -1.24 16.60 -11.09
N THR A 145 -2.52 16.89 -10.89
CA THR A 145 -3.62 16.21 -11.60
C THR A 145 -3.57 16.49 -13.10
N LYS A 146 -3.24 17.73 -13.48
CA LYS A 146 -3.12 18.15 -14.89
C LYS A 146 -1.88 17.56 -15.56
N ARG A 147 -0.73 17.61 -14.92
CA ARG A 147 0.55 17.15 -15.48
C ARG A 147 0.74 15.64 -15.48
N GLN A 148 0.11 14.95 -14.55
CA GLN A 148 0.22 13.50 -14.38
C GLN A 148 1.67 12.99 -14.45
N PRO A 149 2.57 13.41 -13.54
CA PRO A 149 4.00 13.11 -13.61
C PRO A 149 4.31 11.61 -13.58
N VAL A 150 3.39 10.83 -13.03
CA VAL A 150 3.45 9.38 -12.94
C VAL A 150 2.06 8.79 -13.11
N VAL A 151 1.96 7.51 -13.38
CA VAL A 151 0.67 6.80 -13.37
C VAL A 151 0.14 6.75 -11.94
N MET A 152 -0.89 7.55 -11.66
CA MET A 152 -1.55 7.61 -10.36
C MET A 152 -2.69 6.58 -10.31
N ARG A 153 -2.78 5.87 -9.19
CA ARG A 153 -3.83 4.88 -8.92
C ARG A 153 -4.66 5.32 -7.73
N ASP A 154 -5.95 5.03 -7.76
CA ASP A 154 -6.85 5.30 -6.63
C ASP A 154 -6.22 4.87 -5.29
N PRO A 155 -6.24 5.71 -4.27
CA PRO A 155 -6.90 7.00 -4.11
C PRO A 155 -6.04 8.24 -4.49
N CYS A 156 -4.88 8.06 -5.15
CA CYS A 156 -4.02 9.17 -5.53
C CYS A 156 -4.53 9.90 -6.79
N PRO A 157 -4.32 11.24 -6.91
CA PRO A 157 -3.63 12.10 -5.94
C PRO A 157 -4.54 12.59 -4.81
N PHE A 158 -3.97 12.88 -3.65
CA PHE A 158 -4.70 13.47 -2.52
C PHE A 158 -3.78 14.33 -1.66
N ILE A 159 -4.37 15.16 -0.79
CA ILE A 159 -3.62 15.96 0.19
C ILE A 159 -3.48 15.18 1.49
N LEU A 160 -2.24 14.94 1.91
CA LEU A 160 -1.92 14.38 3.21
C LEU A 160 -1.62 15.52 4.18
N ARG A 161 -2.44 15.68 5.21
CA ARG A 161 -2.16 16.55 6.34
C ARG A 161 -1.37 15.77 7.38
N LYS A 162 -0.12 16.18 7.64
CA LYS A 162 0.65 15.54 8.71
C LYS A 162 0.08 15.92 10.08
N ARG A 163 0.03 14.93 10.96
CA ARG A 163 -0.39 15.07 12.35
C ARG A 163 0.83 15.13 13.27
#